data_6940536c6dbac5aee250b6ed939a1276
#
_entry.id   6940536c6dbac5aee250b6ed939a1276
#
_cell.length_a   1.000
_cell.length_b   1.000
_cell.length_c   1.000
_cell.angle_alpha   90.00
_cell.angle_beta   90.00
_cell.angle_gamma   90.00
#
_symmetry.space_group_name_H-M   'P 1'
#
loop_
_entity.id
_entity.type
_entity.pdbx_description
1 polymer ?
#
loop_
_entity_poly.entity_id
_entity_poly.type
_entity_poly.pdbx_seq_one_letter_code
_entity_poly.pdbx_strand_id
1 'polypeptide(L)'
;QCWDISVTGDFAYVGNDDQGLRIIDISNPLIPTLASTFLSTPGVKFEHAQVIDTLAYAATQSGLFILDVSDPAAPVQLGHSPAENGAWSVHVVDTIAYLPKVFEGIRMVNVADPTNPIELGYFQTPDAAYWMEVVDTIAYVAERFSGVQILDISDLTAPDSVGMLSMDYADALYILGDSMYVASSSWGLKQVDISDLTAPVLVNECKGGGYPVDIQAA
;
A
#
# COMPACT_ATOMS: atom_id res chain seq x y z
N GLN A 1 -7.04 16.31 -0.72
CA GLN A 1 -5.73 16.03 -1.30
C GLN A 1 -5.76 14.62 -1.89
N CYS A 2 -5.17 14.41 -3.08
CA CYS A 2 -5.02 13.09 -3.67
C CYS A 2 -3.67 12.52 -3.22
N TRP A 3 -3.68 11.28 -2.70
CA TRP A 3 -2.48 10.64 -2.18
C TRP A 3 -1.99 9.53 -3.12
N ASP A 4 -2.93 8.81 -3.73
CA ASP A 4 -2.61 7.67 -4.58
C ASP A 4 -3.65 7.47 -5.67
N ILE A 5 -3.28 6.72 -6.71
CA ILE A 5 -4.11 6.37 -7.85
C ILE A 5 -3.84 4.92 -8.30
N SER A 6 -4.88 4.09 -8.32
CA SER A 6 -4.85 2.75 -8.92
C SER A 6 -5.62 2.76 -10.23
N VAL A 7 -5.07 2.12 -11.26
CA VAL A 7 -5.71 2.06 -12.59
C VAL A 7 -6.01 0.61 -12.95
N THR A 8 -7.27 0.35 -13.33
CA THR A 8 -7.72 -0.97 -13.79
C THR A 8 -8.68 -0.79 -14.96
N GLY A 9 -8.31 -1.34 -16.12
CA GLY A 9 -9.08 -1.17 -17.35
C GLY A 9 -9.21 0.30 -17.73
N ASP A 10 -10.44 0.75 -17.95
CA ASP A 10 -10.77 2.12 -18.34
C ASP A 10 -11.05 3.05 -17.14
N PHE A 11 -10.70 2.64 -15.91
CA PHE A 11 -11.01 3.40 -14.70
C PHE A 11 -9.79 3.65 -13.83
N ALA A 12 -9.73 4.86 -13.26
CA ALA A 12 -8.80 5.25 -12.23
C ALA A 12 -9.53 5.42 -10.89
N TYR A 13 -8.97 4.83 -9.85
CA TYR A 13 -9.47 4.85 -8.48
C TYR A 13 -8.56 5.72 -7.63
N VAL A 14 -9.11 6.76 -7.05
CA VAL A 14 -8.34 7.82 -6.40
C VAL A 14 -8.78 7.99 -4.96
N GLY A 15 -7.88 7.72 -4.02
CA GLY A 15 -8.04 8.10 -2.62
C GLY A 15 -7.95 9.62 -2.49
N ASN A 16 -9.03 10.27 -2.09
CA ASN A 16 -9.13 11.73 -2.09
C ASN A 16 -9.55 12.29 -0.73
N ASP A 17 -8.77 11.94 0.30
CA ASP A 17 -8.95 12.45 1.65
C ASP A 17 -10.44 12.35 2.12
N ASP A 18 -11.00 13.40 2.67
CA ASP A 18 -12.40 13.49 3.14
C ASP A 18 -13.45 13.49 2.01
N GLN A 19 -13.01 13.51 0.76
CA GLN A 19 -13.87 13.44 -0.42
C GLN A 19 -14.19 11.99 -0.87
N GLY A 20 -13.67 10.99 -0.17
CA GLY A 20 -13.93 9.59 -0.42
C GLY A 20 -13.08 8.96 -1.53
N LEU A 21 -13.46 7.76 -1.98
CA LEU A 21 -12.87 7.09 -3.13
C LEU A 21 -13.55 7.59 -4.40
N ARG A 22 -12.81 8.25 -5.28
CA ARG A 22 -13.29 8.70 -6.58
C ARG A 22 -12.98 7.69 -7.65
N ILE A 23 -13.96 7.37 -8.48
CA ILE A 23 -13.82 6.52 -9.65
C ILE A 23 -13.94 7.41 -10.89
N ILE A 24 -12.90 7.42 -11.69
CA ILE A 24 -12.76 8.29 -12.86
C ILE A 24 -12.70 7.43 -14.11
N ASP A 25 -13.59 7.67 -15.05
CA ASP A 25 -13.54 7.06 -16.38
C ASP A 25 -12.41 7.71 -17.19
N ILE A 26 -11.44 6.90 -17.58
CA ILE A 26 -10.27 7.26 -18.40
C ILE A 26 -10.26 6.55 -19.76
N SER A 27 -11.38 5.97 -20.18
CA SER A 27 -11.53 5.33 -21.51
C SER A 27 -11.14 6.28 -22.65
N ASN A 28 -11.38 7.59 -22.45
CA ASN A 28 -10.77 8.64 -23.27
C ASN A 28 -9.78 9.45 -22.43
N PRO A 29 -8.47 9.15 -22.50
CA PRO A 29 -7.46 9.79 -21.63
C PRO A 29 -7.29 11.30 -21.86
N LEU A 30 -7.83 11.83 -22.98
CA LEU A 30 -7.83 13.28 -23.25
C LEU A 30 -8.97 14.01 -22.53
N ILE A 31 -10.01 13.29 -22.12
CA ILE A 31 -11.21 13.87 -21.47
C ILE A 31 -11.66 12.91 -20.35
N PRO A 32 -10.89 12.77 -19.25
CA PRO A 32 -11.31 11.95 -18.12
C PRO A 32 -12.56 12.54 -17.45
N THR A 33 -13.50 11.68 -17.05
CA THR A 33 -14.76 12.10 -16.41
C THR A 33 -14.99 11.37 -15.09
N LEU A 34 -15.61 12.04 -14.12
CA LEU A 34 -15.98 11.40 -12.86
C LEU A 34 -17.14 10.44 -13.10
N ALA A 35 -16.91 9.14 -12.91
CA ALA A 35 -17.94 8.11 -12.97
C ALA A 35 -18.78 8.09 -11.68
N SER A 36 -18.12 8.04 -10.52
CA SER A 36 -18.79 8.06 -9.22
C SER A 36 -17.83 8.48 -8.09
N THR A 37 -18.41 8.61 -6.90
CA THR A 37 -17.66 8.79 -5.66
C THR A 37 -18.27 7.90 -4.58
N PHE A 38 -17.48 7.03 -3.96
CA PHE A 38 -17.89 6.29 -2.78
C PHE A 38 -17.53 7.10 -1.52
N LEU A 39 -18.54 7.38 -0.70
CA LEU A 39 -18.39 7.97 0.62
C LEU A 39 -18.87 6.95 1.66
N SER A 40 -18.04 6.64 2.64
CA SER A 40 -18.45 5.81 3.78
C SER A 40 -19.21 6.67 4.82
N THR A 41 -18.64 6.85 5.98
CA THR A 41 -19.12 7.79 7.01
C THR A 41 -18.48 9.18 6.82
N PRO A 42 -19.16 10.28 7.13
CA PRO A 42 -18.57 11.61 7.05
C PRO A 42 -17.27 11.71 7.87
N GLY A 43 -16.22 12.26 7.25
CA GLY A 43 -14.92 12.48 7.88
C GLY A 43 -13.94 11.32 7.79
N VAL A 44 -14.31 10.17 7.21
CA VAL A 44 -13.36 9.09 6.90
C VAL A 44 -12.53 9.47 5.69
N LYS A 45 -11.23 9.49 5.88
CA LYS A 45 -10.27 9.81 4.82
C LYS A 45 -9.85 8.54 4.10
N PHE A 46 -9.87 8.59 2.77
CA PHE A 46 -9.38 7.55 1.88
C PHE A 46 -7.97 7.92 1.43
N GLU A 47 -7.00 7.12 1.86
CA GLU A 47 -5.57 7.40 1.64
C GLU A 47 -5.06 6.67 0.38
N HIS A 48 -5.33 5.38 0.26
CA HIS A 48 -4.86 4.51 -0.83
C HIS A 48 -5.94 3.52 -1.24
N ALA A 49 -5.94 3.06 -2.48
CA ALA A 49 -6.79 1.98 -2.93
C ALA A 49 -6.07 1.09 -3.94
N GLN A 50 -6.16 -0.23 -3.75
CA GLN A 50 -5.75 -1.23 -4.73
C GLN A 50 -6.99 -1.92 -5.29
N VAL A 51 -7.05 -2.06 -6.61
CA VAL A 51 -8.16 -2.74 -7.29
C VAL A 51 -7.67 -4.02 -7.93
N ILE A 52 -8.33 -5.12 -7.59
CA ILE A 52 -8.07 -6.45 -8.15
C ILE A 52 -9.41 -6.97 -8.69
N ASP A 53 -9.46 -7.26 -9.98
CA ASP A 53 -10.68 -7.64 -10.68
C ASP A 53 -11.83 -6.63 -10.46
N THR A 54 -12.84 -7.01 -9.71
CA THR A 54 -14.02 -6.19 -9.39
C THR A 54 -14.05 -5.71 -7.94
N LEU A 55 -12.99 -5.92 -7.19
CA LEU A 55 -12.90 -5.53 -5.78
C LEU A 55 -11.91 -4.38 -5.60
N ALA A 56 -12.35 -3.32 -4.95
CA ALA A 56 -11.48 -2.25 -4.49
C ALA A 56 -11.23 -2.40 -2.98
N TYR A 57 -9.96 -2.50 -2.61
CA TYR A 57 -9.49 -2.51 -1.24
C TYR A 57 -8.98 -1.11 -0.91
N ALA A 58 -9.66 -0.43 -0.01
CA ALA A 58 -9.35 0.96 0.31
C ALA A 58 -8.82 1.12 1.74
N ALA A 59 -7.59 1.59 1.86
CA ALA A 59 -7.00 2.00 3.12
C ALA A 59 -7.56 3.36 3.53
N THR A 60 -8.04 3.43 4.76
CA THR A 60 -8.65 4.64 5.30
C THR A 60 -8.22 4.89 6.75
N GLN A 61 -8.52 6.07 7.27
CA GLN A 61 -8.29 6.39 8.69
C GLN A 61 -9.13 5.57 9.67
N SER A 62 -10.11 4.80 9.19
CA SER A 62 -10.91 3.88 10.02
C SER A 62 -10.62 2.40 9.76
N GLY A 63 -9.65 2.09 8.92
CA GLY A 63 -9.24 0.73 8.56
C GLY A 63 -9.42 0.42 7.08
N LEU A 64 -9.64 -0.86 6.77
CA LEU A 64 -9.83 -1.36 5.41
C LEU A 64 -11.30 -1.38 5.03
N PHE A 65 -11.66 -0.73 3.94
CA PHE A 65 -12.93 -0.95 3.24
C PHE A 65 -12.74 -1.86 2.04
N ILE A 66 -13.69 -2.76 1.82
CA ILE A 66 -13.75 -3.62 0.63
C ILE A 66 -15.04 -3.28 -0.12
N LEU A 67 -14.89 -2.90 -1.37
CA LEU A 67 -15.99 -2.44 -2.22
C LEU A 67 -16.09 -3.34 -3.46
N ASP A 68 -17.31 -3.66 -3.86
CA ASP A 68 -17.61 -4.14 -5.20
C ASP A 68 -17.65 -2.92 -6.15
N VAL A 69 -16.79 -2.94 -7.15
CA VAL A 69 -16.68 -1.92 -8.20
C VAL A 69 -16.97 -2.50 -9.59
N SER A 70 -17.66 -3.63 -9.66
CA SER A 70 -18.11 -4.23 -10.93
C SER A 70 -18.97 -3.29 -11.76
N ASP A 71 -19.73 -2.42 -11.09
CA ASP A 71 -20.32 -1.22 -11.69
C ASP A 71 -19.61 0.03 -11.14
N PRO A 72 -18.67 0.61 -11.90
CA PRO A 72 -17.94 1.80 -11.45
C PRO A 72 -18.81 3.04 -11.22
N ALA A 73 -20.04 3.05 -11.74
CA ALA A 73 -21.00 4.13 -11.50
C ALA A 73 -21.75 3.98 -10.17
N ALA A 74 -21.75 2.78 -9.58
CA ALA A 74 -22.50 2.47 -8.36
C ALA A 74 -21.70 1.52 -7.42
N PRO A 75 -20.55 1.92 -6.88
CA PRO A 75 -19.74 1.08 -5.99
C PRO A 75 -20.50 0.71 -4.71
N VAL A 76 -20.38 -0.54 -4.28
CA VAL A 76 -21.08 -1.07 -3.11
C VAL A 76 -20.10 -1.57 -2.06
N GLN A 77 -20.24 -1.14 -0.82
CA GLN A 77 -19.45 -1.68 0.28
C GLN A 77 -19.86 -3.13 0.57
N LEU A 78 -18.88 -4.03 0.55
CA LEU A 78 -19.05 -5.44 0.93
C LEU A 78 -18.63 -5.66 2.38
N GLY A 79 -17.46 -5.19 2.78
CA GLY A 79 -16.90 -5.42 4.10
C GLY A 79 -16.10 -4.23 4.63
N HIS A 80 -15.80 -4.33 5.93
CA HIS A 80 -14.95 -3.37 6.63
C HIS A 80 -14.19 -4.07 7.74
N SER A 81 -12.86 -3.94 7.76
CA SER A 81 -12.02 -4.32 8.89
C SER A 81 -11.60 -3.05 9.62
N PRO A 82 -12.18 -2.77 10.80
CA PRO A 82 -11.86 -1.56 11.55
C PRO A 82 -10.44 -1.61 12.08
N ALA A 83 -9.74 -0.48 12.04
CA ALA A 83 -8.43 -0.33 12.64
C ALA A 83 -8.32 1.03 13.35
N GLU A 84 -7.95 1.01 14.62
CA GLU A 84 -7.60 2.24 15.34
C GLU A 84 -6.43 2.92 14.62
N ASN A 85 -6.47 4.24 14.50
CA ASN A 85 -5.49 5.06 13.76
C ASN A 85 -5.37 4.72 12.25
N GLY A 86 -6.30 3.94 11.71
CA GLY A 86 -6.44 3.70 10.28
C GLY A 86 -5.33 2.88 9.61
N ALA A 87 -5.29 2.91 8.29
CA ALA A 87 -4.23 2.38 7.45
C ALA A 87 -3.81 3.45 6.44
N TRP A 88 -2.52 3.56 6.15
CA TRP A 88 -1.99 4.52 5.18
C TRP A 88 -2.02 3.99 3.76
N SER A 89 -1.66 2.74 3.60
CA SER A 89 -1.75 2.04 2.32
C SER A 89 -2.35 0.65 2.49
N VAL A 90 -2.64 0.00 1.39
CA VAL A 90 -3.07 -1.40 1.34
C VAL A 90 -2.33 -2.11 0.22
N HIS A 91 -1.81 -3.29 0.51
CA HIS A 91 -1.22 -4.19 -0.46
C HIS A 91 -1.90 -5.55 -0.33
N VAL A 92 -2.51 -6.03 -1.40
CA VAL A 92 -3.25 -7.31 -1.38
C VAL A 92 -2.53 -8.31 -2.27
N VAL A 93 -2.18 -9.43 -1.67
CA VAL A 93 -1.62 -10.58 -2.38
C VAL A 93 -2.49 -11.80 -2.07
N ASP A 94 -2.97 -12.44 -3.09
CA ASP A 94 -3.93 -13.55 -2.98
C ASP A 94 -5.17 -13.17 -2.14
N THR A 95 -5.25 -13.70 -0.95
CA THR A 95 -6.38 -13.49 -0.02
C THR A 95 -5.99 -12.70 1.23
N ILE A 96 -4.82 -12.10 1.24
CA ILE A 96 -4.32 -11.34 2.39
C ILE A 96 -4.15 -9.87 2.02
N ALA A 97 -4.79 -9.01 2.77
CA ALA A 97 -4.56 -7.58 2.74
C ALA A 97 -3.56 -7.19 3.85
N TYR A 98 -2.49 -6.57 3.44
CA TYR A 98 -1.46 -6.00 4.31
C TYR A 98 -1.71 -4.50 4.43
N LEU A 99 -1.76 -4.01 5.65
CA LEU A 99 -2.13 -2.64 5.98
C LEU A 99 -1.00 -1.97 6.76
N PRO A 100 -0.07 -1.28 6.10
CA PRO A 100 0.88 -0.41 6.77
C PRO A 100 0.16 0.70 7.54
N LYS A 101 0.59 0.92 8.79
CA LYS A 101 0.03 1.91 9.70
C LYS A 101 1.11 2.80 10.25
N VAL A 102 0.83 4.08 10.28
CA VAL A 102 1.74 5.04 10.93
C VAL A 102 1.77 4.74 12.45
N PHE A 103 2.94 4.43 12.99
CA PHE A 103 3.24 4.14 14.40
C PHE A 103 2.76 2.81 14.99
N GLU A 104 2.08 1.95 14.22
CA GLU A 104 1.60 0.66 14.72
C GLU A 104 2.13 -0.55 13.92
N GLY A 105 2.89 -0.30 12.84
CA GLY A 105 3.44 -1.37 12.02
C GLY A 105 2.51 -1.84 10.92
N ILE A 106 2.38 -3.16 10.74
CA ILE A 106 1.61 -3.76 9.65
C ILE A 106 0.56 -4.68 10.23
N ARG A 107 -0.67 -4.55 9.79
CA ARG A 107 -1.73 -5.54 10.05
C ARG A 107 -1.94 -6.43 8.85
N MET A 108 -2.24 -7.70 9.10
CA MET A 108 -2.57 -8.71 8.09
C MET A 108 -4.02 -9.14 8.26
N VAL A 109 -4.79 -8.99 7.20
CA VAL A 109 -6.24 -9.25 7.19
C VAL A 109 -6.55 -10.28 6.10
N ASN A 110 -7.20 -11.39 6.48
CA ASN A 110 -7.75 -12.33 5.51
C ASN A 110 -8.99 -11.71 4.86
N VAL A 111 -8.96 -11.59 3.54
CA VAL A 111 -10.01 -11.02 2.70
C VAL A 111 -10.60 -12.03 1.70
N ALA A 112 -10.38 -13.33 1.95
CA ALA A 112 -10.96 -14.40 1.11
C ALA A 112 -12.48 -14.33 1.02
N ASP A 113 -13.13 -13.90 2.11
CA ASP A 113 -14.52 -13.48 2.11
C ASP A 113 -14.56 -11.95 2.25
N PRO A 114 -14.78 -11.22 1.14
CA PRO A 114 -14.79 -9.76 1.17
C PRO A 114 -15.91 -9.16 2.02
N THR A 115 -16.92 -9.94 2.37
CA THR A 115 -18.02 -9.50 3.26
C THR A 115 -17.71 -9.66 4.74
N ASN A 116 -16.70 -10.47 5.07
CA ASN A 116 -16.28 -10.76 6.44
C ASN A 116 -14.75 -10.82 6.58
N PRO A 117 -14.04 -9.69 6.42
CA PRO A 117 -12.59 -9.65 6.58
C PRO A 117 -12.18 -9.96 8.02
N ILE A 118 -11.14 -10.78 8.20
CA ILE A 118 -10.69 -11.27 9.51
C ILE A 118 -9.22 -10.91 9.72
N GLU A 119 -8.91 -10.17 10.78
CA GLU A 119 -7.53 -9.91 11.17
C GLU A 119 -6.83 -11.20 11.61
N LEU A 120 -5.65 -11.48 11.04
CA LEU A 120 -4.84 -12.65 11.33
C LEU A 120 -3.75 -12.36 12.35
N GLY A 121 -3.14 -11.17 12.25
CA GLY A 121 -2.05 -10.76 13.11
C GLY A 121 -1.53 -9.37 12.75
N TYR A 122 -0.51 -8.95 13.47
CA TYR A 122 0.19 -7.71 13.19
C TYR A 122 1.69 -7.84 13.52
N PHE A 123 2.50 -7.03 12.87
CA PHE A 123 3.91 -6.86 13.18
C PHE A 123 4.18 -5.40 13.57
N GLN A 124 4.75 -5.20 14.76
CA GLN A 124 5.15 -3.87 15.22
C GLN A 124 6.44 -3.44 14.54
N THR A 125 6.41 -2.39 13.74
CA THR A 125 7.61 -1.79 13.16
C THR A 125 8.28 -0.80 14.11
N PRO A 126 9.62 -0.61 14.03
CA PRO A 126 10.32 0.41 14.80
C PRO A 126 9.84 1.84 14.53
N ASP A 127 9.37 2.13 13.33
CA ASP A 127 8.91 3.45 12.91
C ASP A 127 7.65 3.35 12.04
N ALA A 128 7.19 4.47 11.53
CA ALA A 128 6.00 4.57 10.71
C ALA A 128 6.14 3.80 9.38
N ALA A 129 5.34 2.75 9.20
CA ALA A 129 5.23 2.03 7.95
C ALA A 129 4.33 2.80 6.98
N TYR A 130 4.87 3.16 5.80
CA TYR A 130 4.16 3.91 4.76
C TYR A 130 3.80 3.08 3.55
N TRP A 131 4.70 2.20 3.16
CA TRP A 131 4.57 1.36 1.98
C TRP A 131 5.11 -0.04 2.24
N MET A 132 4.65 -1.00 1.49
CA MET A 132 5.22 -2.34 1.50
C MET A 132 5.03 -3.05 0.17
N GLU A 133 5.91 -4.00 -0.09
CA GLU A 133 5.80 -4.98 -1.16
C GLU A 133 5.94 -6.39 -0.58
N VAL A 134 5.27 -7.34 -1.19
CA VAL A 134 5.37 -8.75 -0.82
C VAL A 134 5.77 -9.56 -2.03
N VAL A 135 6.84 -10.35 -1.85
CA VAL A 135 7.29 -11.33 -2.84
C VAL A 135 7.38 -12.69 -2.17
N ASP A 136 6.56 -13.60 -2.60
CA ASP A 136 6.40 -14.93 -1.96
C ASP A 136 6.03 -14.80 -0.46
N THR A 137 6.92 -15.20 0.43
CA THR A 137 6.74 -15.11 1.89
C THR A 137 7.57 -13.99 2.53
N ILE A 138 8.13 -13.11 1.74
CA ILE A 138 8.95 -11.99 2.23
C ILE A 138 8.21 -10.68 2.03
N ALA A 139 8.08 -9.92 3.10
CA ALA A 139 7.58 -8.56 3.07
C ALA A 139 8.73 -7.55 3.23
N TYR A 140 8.72 -6.54 2.37
CA TYR A 140 9.64 -5.40 2.41
C TYR A 140 8.84 -4.17 2.80
N VAL A 141 9.18 -3.56 3.92
CA VAL A 141 8.41 -2.49 4.53
C VAL A 141 9.21 -1.21 4.54
N ALA A 142 8.71 -0.19 3.87
CA ALA A 142 9.30 1.15 3.91
C ALA A 142 8.87 1.86 5.19
N GLU A 143 9.82 2.06 6.08
CA GLU A 143 9.67 2.79 7.35
C GLU A 143 10.38 4.13 7.25
N ARG A 144 9.62 5.18 7.18
CA ARG A 144 10.08 6.51 6.77
C ARG A 144 11.45 6.93 7.31
N PHE A 145 11.68 6.85 8.62
CA PHE A 145 12.92 7.34 9.25
C PHE A 145 13.90 6.21 9.64
N SER A 146 13.45 4.96 9.60
CA SER A 146 14.26 3.80 9.97
C SER A 146 14.84 3.07 8.75
N GLY A 147 14.22 3.22 7.58
CA GLY A 147 14.66 2.60 6.34
C GLY A 147 13.72 1.50 5.85
N VAL A 148 14.26 0.34 5.49
CA VAL A 148 13.46 -0.79 5.00
C VAL A 148 13.63 -1.99 5.92
N GLN A 149 12.52 -2.44 6.51
CA GLN A 149 12.44 -3.69 7.27
C GLN A 149 12.12 -4.83 6.32
N ILE A 150 12.81 -5.96 6.47
CA ILE A 150 12.55 -7.21 5.72
C ILE A 150 12.01 -8.25 6.70
N LEU A 151 10.84 -8.81 6.38
CA LEU A 151 10.12 -9.75 7.25
C LEU A 151 9.87 -11.06 6.53
N ASP A 152 10.02 -12.18 7.23
CA ASP A 152 9.41 -13.46 6.85
C ASP A 152 7.95 -13.47 7.37
N ILE A 153 7.02 -13.59 6.45
CA ILE A 153 5.59 -13.62 6.69
C ILE A 153 4.99 -15.00 6.38
N SER A 154 5.80 -16.06 6.37
CA SER A 154 5.31 -17.42 6.17
C SER A 154 4.33 -17.85 7.27
N ASP A 155 4.49 -17.33 8.49
CA ASP A 155 3.49 -17.38 9.55
C ASP A 155 2.92 -15.97 9.79
N LEU A 156 1.72 -15.72 9.24
CA LEU A 156 1.04 -14.43 9.36
C LEU A 156 0.61 -14.08 10.79
N THR A 157 0.62 -15.05 11.71
CA THR A 157 0.27 -14.81 13.12
C THR A 157 1.50 -14.43 13.95
N ALA A 158 2.70 -14.71 13.44
CA ALA A 158 3.97 -14.43 14.08
C ALA A 158 5.07 -14.11 13.04
N PRO A 159 4.99 -12.97 12.32
CA PRO A 159 6.04 -12.59 11.37
C PRO A 159 7.38 -12.35 12.06
N ASP A 160 8.46 -12.79 11.41
CA ASP A 160 9.82 -12.65 11.93
C ASP A 160 10.63 -11.61 11.17
N SER A 161 11.45 -10.83 11.88
CA SER A 161 12.41 -9.91 11.25
C SER A 161 13.58 -10.69 10.68
N VAL A 162 13.81 -10.58 9.36
CA VAL A 162 14.91 -11.21 8.64
C VAL A 162 16.10 -10.27 8.51
N GLY A 163 15.84 -9.01 8.16
CA GLY A 163 16.89 -8.02 7.97
C GLY A 163 16.35 -6.60 8.00
N MET A 164 17.29 -5.65 8.03
CA MET A 164 16.98 -4.23 8.02
C MET A 164 18.05 -3.44 7.24
N LEU A 165 17.61 -2.60 6.32
CA LEU A 165 18.45 -1.60 5.70
C LEU A 165 18.18 -0.25 6.36
N SER A 166 19.08 0.21 7.21
CA SER A 166 18.96 1.55 7.81
C SER A 166 19.25 2.63 6.77
N MET A 167 18.28 3.53 6.58
CA MET A 167 18.40 4.67 5.70
C MET A 167 17.39 5.74 6.09
N ASP A 168 17.70 7.00 5.80
CA ASP A 168 16.75 8.09 5.99
C ASP A 168 15.72 8.09 4.85
N TYR A 169 14.45 8.23 5.19
CA TYR A 169 13.34 8.45 4.27
C TYR A 169 13.16 7.34 3.21
N ALA A 170 12.69 6.17 3.63
CA ALA A 170 12.09 5.18 2.74
C ALA A 170 10.58 5.47 2.63
N ASP A 171 10.13 6.00 1.50
CA ASP A 171 8.73 6.41 1.30
C ASP A 171 7.95 5.37 0.48
N ALA A 172 8.58 4.80 -0.55
CA ALA A 172 8.05 3.69 -1.34
C ALA A 172 9.17 2.78 -1.82
N LEU A 173 8.84 1.56 -2.20
CA LEU A 173 9.81 0.61 -2.73
C LEU A 173 9.20 -0.26 -3.83
N TYR A 174 10.08 -0.83 -4.66
CA TYR A 174 9.74 -1.76 -5.72
C TYR A 174 10.79 -2.87 -5.79
N ILE A 175 10.35 -4.12 -5.91
CA ILE A 175 11.24 -5.30 -5.96
C ILE A 175 11.33 -5.83 -7.38
N LEU A 176 12.56 -6.05 -7.85
CA LEU A 176 12.84 -6.67 -9.15
C LEU A 176 14.00 -7.68 -9.02
N GLY A 177 13.65 -8.97 -8.91
CA GLY A 177 14.62 -10.03 -8.63
C GLY A 177 15.39 -9.76 -7.34
N ASP A 178 16.71 -9.82 -7.39
CA ASP A 178 17.60 -9.55 -6.24
C ASP A 178 17.88 -8.05 -6.02
N SER A 179 17.12 -7.17 -6.65
CA SER A 179 17.25 -5.73 -6.49
C SER A 179 16.00 -5.11 -5.90
N MET A 180 16.19 -4.28 -4.88
CA MET A 180 15.16 -3.41 -4.33
C MET A 180 15.47 -1.97 -4.74
N TYR A 181 14.47 -1.27 -5.22
CA TYR A 181 14.52 0.16 -5.53
C TYR A 181 13.70 0.91 -4.49
N VAL A 182 14.32 1.89 -3.85
CA VAL A 182 13.69 2.67 -2.78
C VAL A 182 13.58 4.13 -3.19
N ALA A 183 12.36 4.65 -3.21
CA ALA A 183 12.11 6.08 -3.33
C ALA A 183 12.35 6.75 -1.98
N SER A 184 13.22 7.74 -1.96
CA SER A 184 13.62 8.46 -0.73
C SER A 184 13.40 9.96 -0.93
N SER A 185 12.47 10.54 -0.18
CA SER A 185 12.06 11.94 -0.34
C SER A 185 13.19 12.95 -0.15
N SER A 186 14.28 12.59 0.53
CA SER A 186 15.43 13.47 0.73
C SER A 186 16.60 13.18 -0.22
N TRP A 187 16.65 11.98 -0.82
CA TRP A 187 17.86 11.49 -1.50
C TRP A 187 17.63 10.95 -2.92
N GLY A 188 16.38 10.91 -3.40
CA GLY A 188 16.05 10.40 -4.73
C GLY A 188 15.82 8.89 -4.77
N LEU A 189 16.33 8.21 -5.80
CA LEU A 189 16.16 6.76 -5.98
C LEU A 189 17.41 6.02 -5.50
N LYS A 190 17.23 4.98 -4.70
CA LYS A 190 18.29 4.08 -4.23
C LYS A 190 18.07 2.69 -4.78
N GLN A 191 19.16 2.04 -5.21
CA GLN A 191 19.19 0.64 -5.60
C GLN A 191 19.93 -0.16 -4.53
N VAL A 192 19.31 -1.23 -4.07
CA VAL A 192 19.79 -2.10 -2.99
C VAL A 192 19.88 -3.52 -3.50
N ASP A 193 20.99 -4.20 -3.25
CA ASP A 193 21.13 -5.64 -3.44
C ASP A 193 20.49 -6.35 -2.24
N ILE A 194 19.53 -7.22 -2.52
CA ILE A 194 18.80 -8.04 -1.56
C ILE A 194 19.01 -9.55 -1.78
N SER A 195 20.07 -9.93 -2.47
CA SER A 195 20.43 -11.36 -2.64
C SER A 195 20.71 -12.07 -1.30
N ASP A 196 21.18 -11.32 -0.30
CA ASP A 196 21.19 -11.73 1.10
C ASP A 196 20.22 -10.85 1.90
N LEU A 197 19.05 -11.42 2.21
CA LEU A 197 18.00 -10.70 2.94
C LEU A 197 18.41 -10.27 4.36
N THR A 198 19.40 -10.97 4.94
CA THR A 198 19.88 -10.67 6.30
C THR A 198 20.87 -9.51 6.32
N ALA A 199 21.45 -9.17 5.16
CA ALA A 199 22.46 -8.15 5.01
C ALA A 199 22.26 -7.35 3.70
N PRO A 200 21.13 -6.63 3.51
CA PRO A 200 20.88 -5.85 2.31
C PRO A 200 21.89 -4.72 2.15
N VAL A 201 22.38 -4.49 0.92
CA VAL A 201 23.47 -3.56 0.62
C VAL A 201 23.03 -2.49 -0.36
N LEU A 202 23.22 -1.22 0.01
CA LEU A 202 23.08 -0.09 -0.93
C LEU A 202 24.15 -0.19 -2.02
N VAL A 203 23.72 -0.37 -3.28
CA VAL A 203 24.61 -0.53 -4.45
C VAL A 203 24.78 0.79 -5.19
N ASN A 204 23.70 1.54 -5.34
CA ASN A 204 23.69 2.76 -6.15
C ASN A 204 22.65 3.76 -5.63
N GLU A 205 22.88 5.04 -5.91
CA GLU A 205 21.92 6.10 -5.65
C GLU A 205 21.86 7.11 -6.81
N CYS A 206 20.66 7.52 -7.18
CA CYS A 206 20.44 8.60 -8.13
C CYS A 206 19.83 9.78 -7.40
N LYS A 207 20.65 10.80 -7.13
CA LYS A 207 20.19 12.03 -6.47
C LYS A 207 19.37 12.87 -7.45
N GLY A 208 18.07 12.88 -7.27
CA GLY A 208 17.15 13.73 -7.99
C GLY A 208 16.84 15.02 -7.22
N GLY A 209 16.58 16.10 -7.93
CA GLY A 209 16.03 17.32 -7.32
C GLY A 209 14.52 17.19 -7.15
N GLY A 210 14.05 16.57 -6.06
CA GLY A 210 12.61 16.38 -5.82
C GLY A 210 12.36 15.46 -4.62
N TYR A 211 11.09 15.22 -4.34
CA TYR A 211 10.65 14.31 -3.28
C TYR A 211 9.90 13.14 -3.94
N PRO A 212 10.61 12.09 -4.41
CA PRO A 212 9.92 10.90 -4.94
C PRO A 212 9.17 10.24 -3.78
N VAL A 213 7.88 10.03 -3.97
CA VAL A 213 6.98 9.44 -2.96
C VAL A 213 6.38 8.12 -3.41
N ASP A 214 6.60 7.75 -4.68
CA ASP A 214 6.14 6.51 -5.27
C ASP A 214 7.12 6.00 -6.34
N ILE A 215 7.10 4.69 -6.61
CA ILE A 215 7.91 4.02 -7.62
C ILE A 215 7.11 2.86 -8.22
N GLN A 216 7.07 2.81 -9.55
CA GLN A 216 6.44 1.72 -10.31
C GLN A 216 7.34 1.36 -11.49
N ALA A 217 7.35 0.08 -11.88
CA ALA A 217 7.93 -0.36 -13.14
C ALA A 217 6.81 -0.76 -14.12
N ALA A 218 7.09 -0.52 -15.40
CA ALA A 218 6.17 -0.84 -16.51
C ALA A 218 6.45 -2.24 -17.08
#